data_2ad6559922d073f6b1e5cd922fa322bb
#
_entry.id   2ad6559922d073f6b1e5cd922fa322bb
#
_cell.length_a   1.000
_cell.length_b   1.000
_cell.length_c   1.000
_cell.angle_alpha   90.00
_cell.angle_beta   90.00
_cell.angle_gamma   90.00
#
_symmetry.space_group_name_H-M   'P 1'
#
loop_
_entity.id
_entity.type
_entity.pdbx_description
1 polymer ?
#
loop_
_entity_poly.entity_id
_entity_poly.type
_entity_poly.pdbx_seq_one_letter_code
_entity_poly.pdbx_strand_id
1 'polypeptide(L)'
;PQPAAEEEIRTAFDADPEAIRSVPAQDVYVITFQSGGAAELERQAEAAGLDVRSISSVSASFGADTQTLALGGLGVAFLGMSLLVFAMFRVFVPSIAVVISAFSDIVVPLALMNLLGIELSLGTVAALLMLIGYSVDSDILLNNHILRRSGDFYESTYRAMRTGVTMTLTSITAMIVMTITATLFGIQLLAAIGTVLVFGLVTDLMNTYMLNLSLLRWYKFKGVAN
;
A
#
# COMPACT_ATOMS: atom_id res chain seq x y z
N PRO A 1 -34.83 -4.81 3.43
CA PRO A 1 -34.62 -6.12 2.80
C PRO A 1 -33.36 -6.83 3.34
N GLN A 2 -32.47 -6.13 3.99
CA GLN A 2 -31.18 -6.66 4.43
C GLN A 2 -31.17 -7.53 5.70
N PRO A 3 -31.90 -7.23 6.80
CA PRO A 3 -31.82 -8.04 8.03
C PRO A 3 -32.36 -9.45 7.89
N ALA A 4 -33.35 -9.68 7.05
CA ALA A 4 -33.91 -11.02 6.82
C ALA A 4 -32.97 -11.93 6.03
N ALA A 5 -32.23 -11.38 5.05
CA ALA A 5 -31.25 -12.10 4.28
C ALA A 5 -30.00 -12.44 5.13
N GLU A 6 -29.58 -11.55 6.04
CA GLU A 6 -28.47 -11.82 6.95
C GLU A 6 -28.78 -12.92 7.96
N GLU A 7 -30.02 -12.99 8.44
CA GLU A 7 -30.46 -14.03 9.37
C GLU A 7 -30.60 -15.39 8.67
N GLU A 8 -31.06 -15.39 7.42
CA GLU A 8 -31.13 -16.59 6.57
C GLU A 8 -29.71 -17.13 6.26
N ILE A 9 -28.76 -16.24 5.95
CA ILE A 9 -27.35 -16.58 5.75
C ILE A 9 -26.76 -17.16 7.04
N ARG A 10 -27.01 -16.56 8.23
CA ARG A 10 -26.50 -17.07 9.51
C ARG A 10 -27.00 -18.48 9.81
N THR A 11 -28.23 -18.79 9.45
CA THR A 11 -28.81 -20.10 9.69
C THR A 11 -28.39 -21.17 8.69
N ALA A 12 -27.82 -20.75 7.54
CA ALA A 12 -27.36 -21.65 6.48
C ALA A 12 -26.02 -22.33 6.78
N PHE A 13 -25.25 -21.80 7.74
CA PHE A 13 -23.94 -22.31 8.08
C PHE A 13 -23.93 -22.82 9.54
N ASP A 14 -23.22 -23.94 9.77
CA ASP A 14 -23.01 -24.50 11.12
C ASP A 14 -22.04 -23.64 11.95
N ALA A 15 -21.15 -22.90 11.28
CA ALA A 15 -20.22 -21.98 11.89
C ALA A 15 -20.82 -20.55 11.91
N ASP A 16 -20.76 -19.90 13.08
CA ASP A 16 -21.27 -18.54 13.22
C ASP A 16 -20.35 -17.56 12.43
N PRO A 17 -20.84 -16.82 11.43
CA PRO A 17 -20.04 -15.89 10.66
C PRO A 17 -19.61 -14.69 11.52
N GLU A 18 -18.32 -14.37 11.50
CA GLU A 18 -17.77 -13.20 12.20
C GLU A 18 -18.31 -11.87 11.63
N ALA A 19 -18.41 -11.81 10.31
CA ALA A 19 -18.94 -10.65 9.63
C ALA A 19 -19.70 -11.04 8.36
N ILE A 20 -20.83 -10.37 8.13
CA ILE A 20 -21.60 -10.44 6.88
C ILE A 20 -21.64 -9.02 6.31
N ARG A 21 -21.11 -8.82 5.10
CA ARG A 21 -21.11 -7.53 4.42
C ARG A 21 -21.78 -7.66 3.07
N SER A 22 -22.82 -6.86 2.84
CA SER A 22 -23.45 -6.78 1.52
C SER A 22 -22.68 -5.83 0.59
N VAL A 23 -22.53 -6.23 -0.65
CA VAL A 23 -22.01 -5.39 -1.74
C VAL A 23 -23.16 -5.07 -2.69
N PRO A 24 -23.89 -3.95 -2.47
CA PRO A 24 -25.15 -3.66 -3.17
C PRO A 24 -25.02 -3.55 -4.69
N ALA A 25 -23.82 -3.17 -5.19
CA ALA A 25 -23.58 -3.01 -6.62
C ALA A 25 -23.60 -4.32 -7.41
N GLN A 26 -23.51 -5.48 -6.74
CA GLN A 26 -23.41 -6.79 -7.39
C GLN A 26 -24.40 -7.82 -6.84
N ASP A 27 -25.21 -7.46 -5.87
CA ASP A 27 -26.10 -8.38 -5.15
C ASP A 27 -25.33 -9.59 -4.57
N VAL A 28 -24.14 -9.32 -3.99
CA VAL A 28 -23.24 -10.30 -3.41
C VAL A 28 -23.06 -10.03 -1.93
N TYR A 29 -23.02 -11.09 -1.14
CA TYR A 29 -22.64 -11.04 0.28
C TYR A 29 -21.22 -11.57 0.46
N VAL A 30 -20.41 -10.87 1.23
CA VAL A 30 -19.10 -11.33 1.70
C VAL A 30 -19.30 -11.81 3.13
N ILE A 31 -19.05 -13.10 3.33
CA ILE A 31 -19.20 -13.76 4.62
C ILE A 31 -17.81 -14.16 5.11
N THR A 32 -17.45 -13.70 6.28
CA THR A 32 -16.15 -14.01 6.91
C THR A 32 -16.37 -14.99 8.06
N PHE A 33 -15.60 -16.06 8.09
CA PHE A 33 -15.61 -17.05 9.18
C PHE A 33 -14.23 -17.09 9.84
N GLN A 34 -14.19 -17.20 11.16
CA GLN A 34 -12.94 -17.39 11.91
C GLN A 34 -12.36 -18.79 11.79
N SER A 35 -13.18 -19.77 11.54
CA SER A 35 -12.78 -21.17 11.41
C SER A 35 -13.74 -21.90 10.47
N GLY A 36 -13.20 -22.86 9.74
CA GLY A 36 -13.98 -23.67 8.80
C GLY A 36 -13.14 -24.08 7.59
N GLY A 37 -13.29 -25.32 7.15
CA GLY A 37 -12.65 -25.76 5.91
C GLY A 37 -13.35 -25.15 4.70
N ALA A 38 -12.59 -24.57 3.76
CA ALA A 38 -13.15 -23.96 2.54
C ALA A 38 -14.13 -24.88 1.80
N ALA A 39 -13.78 -26.17 1.66
CA ALA A 39 -14.63 -27.17 1.00
C ALA A 39 -15.91 -27.52 1.79
N GLU A 40 -15.92 -27.34 3.11
CA GLU A 40 -17.11 -27.57 3.93
C GLU A 40 -18.07 -26.38 3.85
N LEU A 41 -17.54 -25.16 3.93
CA LEU A 41 -18.30 -23.93 3.77
C LEU A 41 -18.93 -23.83 2.37
N GLU A 42 -18.18 -24.26 1.33
CA GLU A 42 -18.70 -24.33 -0.04
C GLU A 42 -19.91 -25.30 -0.15
N ARG A 43 -19.78 -26.48 0.43
CA ARG A 43 -20.90 -27.45 0.45
C ARG A 43 -22.13 -26.94 1.20
N GLN A 44 -21.92 -26.26 2.32
CA GLN A 44 -23.02 -25.67 3.11
C GLN A 44 -23.70 -24.54 2.34
N ALA A 45 -22.92 -23.69 1.66
CA ALA A 45 -23.45 -22.64 0.81
C ALA A 45 -24.27 -23.21 -0.37
N GLU A 46 -23.74 -24.21 -1.08
CA GLU A 46 -24.47 -24.90 -2.16
C GLU A 46 -25.76 -25.58 -1.65
N ALA A 47 -25.69 -26.25 -0.48
CA ALA A 47 -26.85 -26.88 0.13
C ALA A 47 -27.93 -25.86 0.52
N ALA A 48 -27.54 -24.62 0.88
CA ALA A 48 -28.43 -23.51 1.14
C ALA A 48 -28.92 -22.79 -0.15
N GLY A 49 -28.49 -23.25 -1.33
CA GLY A 49 -28.88 -22.64 -2.60
C GLY A 49 -28.16 -21.32 -2.91
N LEU A 50 -27.04 -21.05 -2.24
CA LEU A 50 -26.20 -19.87 -2.46
C LEU A 50 -25.17 -20.13 -3.55
N ASP A 51 -25.05 -19.24 -4.52
CA ASP A 51 -24.03 -19.32 -5.58
C ASP A 51 -22.70 -18.75 -5.07
N VAL A 52 -21.70 -19.63 -4.92
CA VAL A 52 -20.38 -19.27 -4.40
C VAL A 52 -19.49 -18.76 -5.53
N ARG A 53 -19.26 -17.45 -5.60
CA ARG A 53 -18.42 -16.82 -6.63
C ARG A 53 -16.92 -16.97 -6.36
N SER A 54 -16.49 -16.90 -5.11
CA SER A 54 -15.09 -17.09 -4.74
C SER A 54 -14.96 -17.44 -3.27
N ILE A 55 -14.01 -18.31 -2.94
CA ILE A 55 -13.61 -18.61 -1.58
C ILE A 55 -12.14 -18.21 -1.40
N SER A 56 -11.88 -17.44 -0.34
CA SER A 56 -10.52 -17.07 0.06
C SER A 56 -10.30 -17.55 1.49
N SER A 57 -9.38 -18.47 1.71
CA SER A 57 -9.07 -18.95 3.03
C SER A 57 -7.71 -18.43 3.50
N VAL A 58 -7.71 -17.80 4.68
CA VAL A 58 -6.48 -17.39 5.37
C VAL A 58 -6.46 -18.14 6.68
N SER A 59 -5.45 -18.96 6.92
CA SER A 59 -5.34 -19.73 8.17
C SER A 59 -5.06 -18.77 9.33
N ALA A 60 -5.70 -18.97 10.49
CA ALA A 60 -5.53 -18.14 11.69
C ALA A 60 -4.08 -18.16 12.23
N SER A 61 -3.40 -19.31 12.12
CA SER A 61 -1.96 -19.42 12.40
C SER A 61 -1.10 -18.67 11.39
N PHE A 62 -1.59 -18.51 10.17
CA PHE A 62 -0.97 -17.73 9.12
C PHE A 62 -1.05 -16.21 9.43
N GLY A 63 -2.05 -15.75 10.17
CA GLY A 63 -2.22 -14.34 10.51
C GLY A 63 -1.10 -13.80 11.42
N ALA A 64 -0.83 -14.42 12.55
CA ALA A 64 0.16 -13.92 13.52
C ALA A 64 1.60 -14.14 13.05
N ASP A 65 1.92 -15.31 12.52
CA ASP A 65 3.26 -15.62 11.98
C ASP A 65 3.54 -14.80 10.71
N THR A 66 2.54 -14.61 9.86
CA THR A 66 2.68 -13.81 8.64
C THR A 66 2.86 -12.33 8.94
N GLN A 67 2.19 -11.77 9.94
CA GLN A 67 2.43 -10.38 10.34
C GLN A 67 3.86 -10.17 10.82
N THR A 68 4.39 -11.08 11.62
CA THR A 68 5.78 -11.01 12.11
C THR A 68 6.78 -11.15 10.97
N LEU A 69 6.56 -12.10 10.06
CA LEU A 69 7.40 -12.28 8.87
C LEU A 69 7.29 -11.08 7.90
N ALA A 70 6.10 -10.52 7.74
CA ALA A 70 5.85 -9.38 6.89
C ALA A 70 6.54 -8.11 7.41
N LEU A 71 6.42 -7.83 8.70
CA LEU A 71 7.11 -6.69 9.34
C LEU A 71 8.64 -6.90 9.32
N GLY A 72 9.11 -8.12 9.54
CA GLY A 72 10.52 -8.48 9.42
C GLY A 72 11.03 -8.28 7.98
N GLY A 73 10.29 -8.76 6.99
CA GLY A 73 10.61 -8.58 5.57
C GLY A 73 10.63 -7.12 5.14
N LEU A 74 9.64 -6.34 5.61
CA LEU A 74 9.58 -4.90 5.38
C LEU A 74 10.80 -4.18 5.99
N GLY A 75 11.19 -4.57 7.21
CA GLY A 75 12.38 -4.04 7.90
C GLY A 75 13.67 -4.37 7.14
N VAL A 76 13.84 -5.61 6.68
CA VAL A 76 15.01 -6.02 5.88
C VAL A 76 15.06 -5.28 4.55
N ALA A 77 13.94 -5.14 3.85
CA ALA A 77 13.84 -4.38 2.60
C ALA A 77 14.20 -2.91 2.82
N PHE A 78 13.70 -2.30 3.89
CA PHE A 78 14.00 -0.92 4.25
C PHE A 78 15.48 -0.72 4.58
N LEU A 79 16.10 -1.62 5.34
CA LEU A 79 17.53 -1.58 5.64
C LEU A 79 18.37 -1.75 4.36
N GLY A 80 18.03 -2.71 3.51
CA GLY A 80 18.72 -2.93 2.23
C GLY A 80 18.64 -1.70 1.32
N MET A 81 17.47 -1.09 1.22
CA MET A 81 17.25 0.16 0.50
C MET A 81 18.10 1.30 1.08
N SER A 82 18.08 1.47 2.41
CA SER A 82 18.86 2.51 3.08
C SER A 82 20.35 2.39 2.78
N LEU A 83 20.91 1.17 2.85
CA LEU A 83 22.31 0.90 2.52
C LEU A 83 22.61 1.23 1.05
N LEU A 84 21.72 0.87 0.13
CA LEU A 84 21.88 1.17 -1.29
C LEU A 84 21.90 2.68 -1.55
N VAL A 85 20.99 3.43 -0.94
CA VAL A 85 20.93 4.90 -1.05
C VAL A 85 22.20 5.55 -0.51
N PHE A 86 22.69 5.10 0.65
CA PHE A 86 23.97 5.58 1.19
C PHE A 86 25.15 5.27 0.28
N ALA A 87 25.21 4.05 -0.28
CA ALA A 87 26.27 3.65 -1.21
C ALA A 87 26.26 4.48 -2.49
N MET A 88 25.07 4.85 -2.97
CA MET A 88 24.87 5.59 -4.23
C MET A 88 25.19 7.07 -4.10
N PHE A 89 24.72 7.75 -3.07
CA PHE A 89 24.95 9.19 -2.90
C PHE A 89 26.27 9.51 -2.22
N ARG A 90 26.73 8.66 -1.31
CA ARG A 90 27.95 8.84 -0.51
C ARG A 90 27.99 10.17 0.26
N VAL A 91 26.85 10.82 0.45
CA VAL A 91 26.67 12.07 1.17
C VAL A 91 25.60 11.84 2.23
N PHE A 92 25.90 12.20 3.47
CA PHE A 92 25.05 11.85 4.62
C PHE A 92 23.66 12.49 4.57
N VAL A 93 23.61 13.82 4.38
CA VAL A 93 22.35 14.58 4.48
C VAL A 93 21.30 14.18 3.40
N PRO A 94 21.63 14.13 2.12
CA PRO A 94 20.69 13.66 1.11
C PRO A 94 20.27 12.19 1.32
N SER A 95 21.19 11.32 1.75
CA SER A 95 20.86 9.91 2.00
C SER A 95 19.86 9.78 3.15
N ILE A 96 20.06 10.50 4.26
CA ILE A 96 19.14 10.50 5.40
C ILE A 96 17.77 11.09 5.02
N ALA A 97 17.74 12.11 4.16
CA ALA A 97 16.49 12.70 3.67
C ALA A 97 15.63 11.67 2.93
N VAL A 98 16.23 10.89 2.03
CA VAL A 98 15.55 9.78 1.32
C VAL A 98 15.07 8.70 2.30
N VAL A 99 15.87 8.32 3.28
CA VAL A 99 15.50 7.29 4.26
C VAL A 99 14.32 7.74 5.13
N ILE A 100 14.30 8.99 5.57
CA ILE A 100 13.18 9.54 6.36
C ILE A 100 11.92 9.65 5.48
N SER A 101 12.05 10.11 4.23
CA SER A 101 10.96 10.14 3.26
C SER A 101 10.34 8.75 3.10
N ALA A 102 11.14 7.76 2.74
CA ALA A 102 10.68 6.39 2.54
C ALA A 102 10.09 5.75 3.81
N PHE A 103 10.59 6.09 5.00
CA PHE A 103 9.99 5.67 6.26
C PHE A 103 8.58 6.24 6.44
N SER A 104 8.40 7.53 6.16
CA SER A 104 7.10 8.19 6.21
C SER A 104 6.11 7.58 5.20
N ASP A 105 6.60 7.20 4.01
CA ASP A 105 5.82 6.58 2.94
C ASP A 105 5.33 5.16 3.26
N ILE A 106 5.89 4.54 4.29
CA ILE A 106 5.40 3.27 4.85
C ILE A 106 4.44 3.53 6.01
N VAL A 107 4.83 4.40 6.94
CA VAL A 107 4.09 4.62 8.19
C VAL A 107 2.71 5.25 7.92
N VAL A 108 2.64 6.23 7.01
CA VAL A 108 1.37 6.91 6.72
C VAL A 108 0.33 5.97 6.09
N PRO A 109 0.65 5.18 5.04
CA PRO A 109 -0.29 4.18 4.52
C PRO A 109 -0.67 3.11 5.55
N LEU A 110 0.25 2.64 6.39
CA LEU A 110 -0.05 1.71 7.47
C LEU A 110 -1.07 2.29 8.47
N ALA A 111 -0.89 3.56 8.85
CA ALA A 111 -1.84 4.25 9.73
C ALA A 111 -3.22 4.40 9.07
N LEU A 112 -3.26 4.73 7.77
CA LEU A 112 -4.50 4.82 7.00
C LEU A 112 -5.18 3.45 6.81
N MET A 113 -4.40 2.38 6.59
CA MET A 113 -4.93 1.02 6.55
C MET A 113 -5.66 0.69 7.87
N ASN A 114 -5.01 0.97 9.01
CA ASN A 114 -5.62 0.74 10.32
C ASN A 114 -6.91 1.55 10.52
N LEU A 115 -6.91 2.82 10.11
CA LEU A 115 -8.08 3.70 10.19
C LEU A 115 -9.25 3.21 9.32
N LEU A 116 -8.96 2.66 8.15
CA LEU A 116 -9.95 2.17 7.18
C LEU A 116 -10.35 0.70 7.43
N GLY A 117 -9.75 0.03 8.42
CA GLY A 117 -9.98 -1.39 8.68
C GLY A 117 -9.48 -2.31 7.56
N ILE A 118 -8.44 -1.89 6.84
CA ILE A 118 -7.79 -2.73 5.83
C ILE A 118 -6.79 -3.65 6.53
N GLU A 119 -6.99 -4.94 6.43
CA GLU A 119 -6.14 -5.93 7.08
C GLU A 119 -4.76 -6.04 6.43
N LEU A 120 -3.75 -6.32 7.26
CA LEU A 120 -2.40 -6.60 6.80
C LEU A 120 -2.35 -8.03 6.24
N SER A 121 -2.41 -8.15 4.93
CA SER A 121 -2.32 -9.40 4.16
C SER A 121 -1.01 -9.47 3.38
N LEU A 122 -0.68 -10.62 2.82
CA LEU A 122 0.48 -10.75 1.92
C LEU A 122 0.40 -9.78 0.73
N GLY A 123 -0.80 -9.52 0.22
CA GLY A 123 -0.99 -8.57 -0.88
C GLY A 123 -0.74 -7.13 -0.46
N THR A 124 -1.24 -6.70 0.71
CA THR A 124 -1.00 -5.34 1.21
C THR A 124 0.45 -5.14 1.64
N VAL A 125 1.13 -6.17 2.16
CA VAL A 125 2.57 -6.15 2.42
C VAL A 125 3.36 -6.02 1.11
N ALA A 126 3.00 -6.76 0.06
CA ALA A 126 3.61 -6.61 -1.25
C ALA A 126 3.41 -5.20 -1.82
N ALA A 127 2.25 -4.59 -1.61
CA ALA A 127 1.99 -3.20 -1.97
C ALA A 127 2.91 -2.23 -1.21
N LEU A 128 3.11 -2.42 0.10
CA LEU A 128 4.04 -1.60 0.89
C LEU A 128 5.50 -1.78 0.44
N LEU A 129 5.92 -3.00 0.10
CA LEU A 129 7.24 -3.25 -0.46
C LEU A 129 7.43 -2.56 -1.82
N MET A 130 6.39 -2.57 -2.66
CA MET A 130 6.40 -1.87 -3.94
C MET A 130 6.48 -0.35 -3.75
N LEU A 131 5.80 0.20 -2.74
CA LEU A 131 5.89 1.62 -2.38
C LEU A 131 7.31 2.04 -2.01
N ILE A 132 8.07 1.22 -1.29
CA ILE A 132 9.48 1.51 -0.99
C ILE A 132 10.26 1.71 -2.29
N GLY A 133 10.06 0.85 -3.28
CA GLY A 133 10.73 0.99 -4.59
C GLY A 133 10.33 2.28 -5.30
N TYR A 134 9.05 2.59 -5.37
CA TYR A 134 8.55 3.83 -6.00
C TYR A 134 9.07 5.09 -5.32
N SER A 135 8.99 5.15 -3.99
CA SER A 135 9.46 6.28 -3.20
C SER A 135 10.95 6.53 -3.39
N VAL A 136 11.75 5.47 -3.35
CA VAL A 136 13.19 5.59 -3.56
C VAL A 136 13.51 6.07 -4.97
N ASP A 137 12.81 5.60 -6.00
CA ASP A 137 13.03 6.02 -7.38
C ASP A 137 12.72 7.51 -7.58
N SER A 138 11.64 8.03 -7.01
CA SER A 138 11.27 9.46 -7.06
C SER A 138 12.28 10.34 -6.31
N ASP A 139 12.71 9.90 -5.13
CA ASP A 139 13.69 10.60 -4.31
C ASP A 139 15.10 10.58 -4.95
N ILE A 140 15.51 9.45 -5.53
CA ILE A 140 16.76 9.35 -6.29
C ILE A 140 16.75 10.27 -7.50
N LEU A 141 15.64 10.31 -8.24
CA LEU A 141 15.48 11.19 -9.38
C LEU A 141 15.67 12.66 -8.98
N LEU A 142 15.00 13.10 -7.91
CA LEU A 142 15.11 14.45 -7.38
C LEU A 142 16.54 14.77 -6.94
N ASN A 143 17.13 13.92 -6.11
CA ASN A 143 18.47 14.09 -5.57
C ASN A 143 19.53 14.13 -6.67
N ASN A 144 19.43 13.25 -7.67
CA ASN A 144 20.37 13.19 -8.78
C ASN A 144 20.32 14.46 -9.65
N HIS A 145 19.12 15.02 -9.87
CA HIS A 145 18.98 16.28 -10.61
C HIS A 145 19.58 17.47 -9.84
N ILE A 146 19.41 17.51 -8.52
CA ILE A 146 19.87 18.62 -7.68
C ILE A 146 21.37 18.55 -7.37
N LEU A 147 21.90 17.34 -7.14
CA LEU A 147 23.27 17.17 -6.67
C LEU A 147 24.29 16.98 -7.80
N ARG A 148 23.91 16.33 -8.90
CA ARG A 148 24.85 15.92 -9.96
C ARG A 148 24.79 16.74 -11.23
N ARG A 149 23.72 17.53 -11.45
CA ARG A 149 23.63 18.41 -12.63
C ARG A 149 24.13 19.82 -12.30
N SER A 150 24.99 20.34 -13.17
CA SER A 150 25.40 21.74 -13.17
C SER A 150 24.21 22.61 -13.64
N GLY A 151 23.81 23.59 -12.84
CA GLY A 151 22.72 24.50 -13.16
C GLY A 151 22.16 25.17 -11.91
N ASP A 152 21.20 26.08 -12.10
CA ASP A 152 20.49 26.70 -10.99
C ASP A 152 19.64 25.67 -10.24
N PHE A 153 19.61 25.81 -8.91
CA PHE A 153 18.86 24.91 -8.03
C PHE A 153 17.37 24.85 -8.43
N TYR A 154 16.78 26.00 -8.68
CA TYR A 154 15.36 26.08 -9.01
C TYR A 154 15.03 25.45 -10.37
N GLU A 155 15.88 25.64 -11.37
CA GLU A 155 15.70 25.02 -12.68
C GLU A 155 15.84 23.49 -12.62
N SER A 156 16.84 23.00 -11.90
CA SER A 156 17.06 21.56 -11.67
C SER A 156 15.87 20.93 -10.93
N THR A 157 15.37 21.62 -9.90
CA THR A 157 14.19 21.19 -9.12
C THR A 157 12.95 21.16 -10.01
N TYR A 158 12.69 22.18 -10.81
CA TYR A 158 11.52 22.25 -11.69
C TYR A 158 11.51 21.11 -12.72
N ARG A 159 12.66 20.81 -13.31
CA ARG A 159 12.81 19.68 -14.25
C ARG A 159 12.54 18.33 -13.58
N ALA A 160 13.13 18.11 -12.40
CA ALA A 160 12.90 16.89 -11.61
C ALA A 160 11.43 16.76 -11.22
N MET A 161 10.82 17.84 -10.72
CA MET A 161 9.43 17.89 -10.32
C MET A 161 8.47 17.60 -11.48
N ARG A 162 8.69 18.20 -12.66
CA ARG A 162 7.87 17.94 -13.82
C ARG A 162 7.87 16.46 -14.22
N THR A 163 9.03 15.81 -14.19
CA THR A 163 9.17 14.39 -14.54
C THR A 163 8.57 13.52 -13.43
N GLY A 164 8.96 13.72 -12.18
CA GLY A 164 8.51 12.92 -11.05
C GLY A 164 7.00 13.02 -10.80
N VAL A 165 6.45 14.25 -10.80
CA VAL A 165 4.99 14.45 -10.64
C VAL A 165 4.20 13.76 -11.76
N THR A 166 4.65 13.88 -13.02
CA THR A 166 3.97 13.21 -14.14
C THR A 166 4.01 11.69 -13.95
N MET A 167 5.14 11.13 -13.54
CA MET A 167 5.33 9.70 -13.31
C MET A 167 4.43 9.20 -12.18
N THR A 168 4.41 9.90 -11.05
CA THR A 168 3.58 9.53 -9.89
C THR A 168 2.09 9.70 -10.19
N LEU A 169 1.67 10.79 -10.89
CA LEU A 169 0.27 10.99 -11.25
C LEU A 169 -0.25 9.92 -12.21
N THR A 170 0.56 9.48 -13.19
CA THR A 170 0.16 8.38 -14.07
C THR A 170 -0.02 7.08 -13.30
N SER A 171 0.87 6.80 -12.34
CA SER A 171 0.76 5.62 -11.47
C SER A 171 -0.47 5.71 -10.56
N ILE A 172 -0.73 6.85 -9.92
CA ILE A 172 -1.93 7.08 -9.10
C ILE A 172 -3.20 6.86 -9.93
N THR A 173 -3.25 7.40 -11.14
CA THR A 173 -4.41 7.22 -12.02
C THR A 173 -4.64 5.75 -12.35
N ALA A 174 -3.59 5.01 -12.68
CA ALA A 174 -3.68 3.58 -12.94
C ALA A 174 -4.17 2.79 -11.71
N MET A 175 -3.66 3.13 -10.52
CA MET A 175 -4.07 2.47 -9.27
C MET A 175 -5.53 2.81 -8.89
N ILE A 176 -5.98 4.04 -9.13
CA ILE A 176 -7.38 4.44 -8.93
C ILE A 176 -8.30 3.62 -9.84
N VAL A 177 -7.98 3.51 -11.13
CA VAL A 177 -8.76 2.71 -12.08
C VAL A 177 -8.79 1.25 -11.64
N MET A 178 -7.65 0.70 -11.25
CA MET A 178 -7.55 -0.67 -10.73
C MET A 178 -8.43 -0.86 -9.48
N THR A 179 -8.35 0.06 -8.52
CA THR A 179 -9.13 0.00 -7.27
C THR A 179 -10.63 0.05 -7.54
N ILE A 180 -11.07 0.98 -8.40
CA ILE A 180 -12.49 1.09 -8.78
C ILE A 180 -12.96 -0.20 -9.46
N THR A 181 -12.19 -0.69 -10.43
CA THR A 181 -12.51 -1.92 -11.16
C THR A 181 -12.57 -3.12 -10.23
N ALA A 182 -11.58 -3.28 -9.34
CA ALA A 182 -11.53 -4.36 -8.37
C ALA A 182 -12.73 -4.32 -7.40
N THR A 183 -13.12 -3.12 -6.97
CA THR A 183 -14.29 -2.93 -6.10
C THR A 183 -15.59 -3.28 -6.82
N LEU A 184 -15.72 -2.88 -8.08
CA LEU A 184 -16.91 -3.20 -8.91
C LEU A 184 -17.04 -4.71 -9.17
N PHE A 185 -15.92 -5.41 -9.34
CA PHE A 185 -15.91 -6.86 -9.54
C PHE A 185 -15.85 -7.67 -8.23
N GLY A 186 -15.88 -7.02 -7.07
CA GLY A 186 -15.86 -7.69 -5.76
C GLY A 186 -14.53 -8.37 -5.41
N ILE A 187 -13.42 -7.99 -6.08
CA ILE A 187 -12.08 -8.55 -5.82
C ILE A 187 -11.44 -7.76 -4.67
N GLN A 188 -11.78 -8.14 -3.43
CA GLN A 188 -11.42 -7.38 -2.23
C GLN A 188 -9.91 -7.23 -2.05
N LEU A 189 -9.13 -8.29 -2.27
CA LEU A 189 -7.67 -8.24 -2.15
C LEU A 189 -7.06 -7.20 -3.10
N LEU A 190 -7.49 -7.17 -4.35
CA LEU A 190 -6.98 -6.23 -5.34
C LEU A 190 -7.43 -4.79 -5.05
N ALA A 191 -8.66 -4.62 -4.54
CA ALA A 191 -9.15 -3.32 -4.09
C ALA A 191 -8.34 -2.78 -2.89
N ALA A 192 -8.00 -3.64 -1.92
CA ALA A 192 -7.16 -3.30 -0.78
C ALA A 192 -5.75 -2.89 -1.23
N ILE A 193 -5.10 -3.70 -2.09
CA ILE A 193 -3.78 -3.39 -2.67
C ILE A 193 -3.81 -2.03 -3.36
N GLY A 194 -4.79 -1.80 -4.23
CA GLY A 194 -4.91 -0.56 -4.97
C GLY A 194 -5.12 0.65 -4.07
N THR A 195 -5.94 0.52 -3.04
CA THR A 195 -6.18 1.58 -2.04
C THR A 195 -4.89 1.95 -1.30
N VAL A 196 -4.14 0.95 -0.83
CA VAL A 196 -2.84 1.16 -0.14
C VAL A 196 -1.85 1.88 -1.06
N LEU A 197 -1.78 1.47 -2.33
CA LEU A 197 -0.89 2.09 -3.32
C LEU A 197 -1.29 3.53 -3.64
N VAL A 198 -2.57 3.83 -3.78
CA VAL A 198 -3.03 5.21 -4.00
C VAL A 198 -2.63 6.10 -2.83
N PHE A 199 -2.89 5.70 -1.59
CA PHE A 199 -2.49 6.47 -0.41
C PHE A 199 -0.98 6.61 -0.30
N GLY A 200 -0.24 5.52 -0.54
CA GLY A 200 1.21 5.55 -0.50
C GLY A 200 1.82 6.49 -1.54
N LEU A 201 1.37 6.42 -2.78
CA LEU A 201 1.85 7.30 -3.86
C LEU A 201 1.50 8.78 -3.64
N VAL A 202 0.35 9.08 -3.04
CA VAL A 202 0.00 10.46 -2.64
C VAL A 202 0.93 10.93 -1.53
N THR A 203 1.20 10.08 -0.54
CA THR A 203 2.14 10.38 0.55
C THR A 203 3.54 10.60 0.03
N ASP A 204 4.02 9.71 -0.87
CA ASP A 204 5.32 9.83 -1.53
C ASP A 204 5.45 11.16 -2.28
N LEU A 205 4.43 11.54 -3.06
CA LEU A 205 4.43 12.83 -3.76
C LEU A 205 4.59 14.01 -2.80
N MET A 206 3.89 13.97 -1.66
CA MET A 206 4.01 15.02 -0.64
C MET A 206 5.40 14.99 0.02
N ASN A 207 5.89 13.84 0.42
CA ASN A 207 7.16 13.71 1.10
C ASN A 207 8.35 14.09 0.22
N THR A 208 8.36 13.65 -1.04
CA THR A 208 9.42 13.98 -1.99
C THR A 208 9.54 15.48 -2.20
N TYR A 209 8.44 16.21 -2.38
CA TYR A 209 8.50 17.65 -2.69
C TYR A 209 8.39 18.57 -1.47
N MET A 210 7.84 18.13 -0.36
CA MET A 210 7.77 18.94 0.86
C MET A 210 8.92 18.63 1.82
N LEU A 211 9.20 17.37 2.09
CA LEU A 211 10.21 16.95 3.08
C LEU A 211 11.59 16.83 2.45
N ASN A 212 11.77 15.95 1.45
CA ASN A 212 13.08 15.69 0.85
C ASN A 212 13.66 16.93 0.16
N LEU A 213 12.87 17.63 -0.65
CA LEU A 213 13.29 18.87 -1.31
C LEU A 213 13.68 19.96 -0.31
N SER A 214 12.95 20.10 0.80
CA SER A 214 13.26 21.07 1.86
C SER A 214 14.60 20.78 2.53
N LEU A 215 14.89 19.51 2.82
CA LEU A 215 16.17 19.08 3.37
C LEU A 215 17.33 19.29 2.40
N LEU A 216 17.12 19.01 1.10
CA LEU A 216 18.10 19.27 0.05
C LEU A 216 18.39 20.77 -0.13
N ARG A 217 17.34 21.61 -0.07
CA ARG A 217 17.49 23.06 -0.10
C ARG A 217 18.29 23.54 1.09
N TRP A 218 17.97 23.07 2.30
CA TRP A 218 18.72 23.40 3.50
C TRP A 218 20.18 23.00 3.39
N TYR A 219 20.46 21.79 2.90
CA TYR A 219 21.82 21.27 2.67
C TYR A 219 22.61 22.16 1.70
N LYS A 220 22.00 22.54 0.57
CA LYS A 220 22.69 23.31 -0.48
C LYS A 220 22.94 24.77 -0.11
N PHE A 221 22.06 25.41 0.65
CA PHE A 221 22.12 26.85 0.96
C PHE A 221 22.61 27.20 2.37
N LYS A 222 22.44 26.34 3.35
CA LYS A 222 22.83 26.61 4.76
C LYS A 222 23.84 25.60 5.32
N GLY A 223 23.98 24.48 4.69
CA GLY A 223 24.79 23.39 5.21
C GLY A 223 26.18 23.38 4.62
N VAL A 224 26.95 22.58 5.05
CA VAL A 224 28.14 21.84 4.86
C VAL A 224 28.68 21.76 3.39
N ALA A 225 28.19 22.53 2.46
CA ALA A 225 28.66 22.60 1.07
C ALA A 225 29.76 23.67 0.89
N ASN A 226 30.48 24.01 1.98
CA ASN A 226 31.72 24.81 1.95
C ASN A 226 32.92 23.91 2.13
#